data_479dcb92fd2a082697faf0641bc3e78a
#
_entry.id   479dcb92fd2a082697faf0641bc3e78a
#
_cell.length_a   1.000
_cell.length_b   1.000
_cell.length_c   1.000
_cell.angle_alpha   90.00
_cell.angle_beta   90.00
_cell.angle_gamma   90.00
#
_symmetry.space_group_name_H-M   'P 1'
#
loop_
_entity.id
_entity.type
_entity.pdbx_description
1 polymer ?
#
loop_
_entity_poly.entity_id
_entity_poly.type
_entity_poly.pdbx_seq_one_letter_code
_entity_poly.pdbx_strand_id
1 'polypeptide(L)'
;VHVVPRKRLTWLRKGKQQMYLFLEGELSLLRASDGLVVVTVYEPHLFGIAEMIQPTQGHLLRAERESTILRLDADKAAELFRVEGVWEDVAALLSYHTAYLIFRDAQVLQQRTYSVIRNHLQEMILLPEETRLRTTILEYIQDRTLLSRSSILNVLSALKQGEYIAFKRGGYLLEVRHLPESF
;
A
#
# COMPACT_ATOMS: atom_id res chain seq x y z
N VAL A 1 -6.24 -26.62 10.60
CA VAL A 1 -7.67 -26.34 10.34
C VAL A 1 -7.82 -26.01 8.87
N HIS A 2 -8.76 -26.66 8.20
CA HIS A 2 -9.17 -26.29 6.85
C HIS A 2 -10.07 -25.05 6.92
N VAL A 3 -9.81 -24.09 6.10
CA VAL A 3 -10.53 -22.80 6.05
C VAL A 3 -11.15 -22.66 4.66
N VAL A 4 -12.48 -22.50 4.65
CA VAL A 4 -13.25 -22.34 3.41
C VAL A 4 -13.03 -20.94 2.79
N PRO A 5 -13.23 -20.80 1.47
CA PRO A 5 -13.11 -19.52 0.77
C PRO A 5 -13.94 -18.40 1.43
N ARG A 6 -13.43 -17.19 1.37
CA ARG A 6 -13.99 -15.96 1.96
C ARG A 6 -14.08 -15.92 3.50
N LYS A 7 -13.60 -16.96 4.19
CA LYS A 7 -13.52 -16.94 5.65
C LYS A 7 -12.49 -15.90 6.11
N ARG A 8 -12.94 -15.00 6.98
CA ARG A 8 -12.07 -14.02 7.64
C ARG A 8 -11.56 -14.57 8.96
N LEU A 9 -10.30 -14.32 9.26
CA LEU A 9 -9.63 -14.66 10.51
C LEU A 9 -9.12 -13.37 11.15
N THR A 10 -9.43 -13.22 12.43
CA THR A 10 -9.03 -12.07 13.23
C THR A 10 -8.00 -12.47 14.27
N TRP A 11 -7.23 -11.53 14.74
CA TRP A 11 -6.15 -11.75 15.70
C TRP A 11 -6.66 -12.07 17.12
N LEU A 12 -7.88 -11.70 17.44
CA LEU A 12 -8.45 -11.94 18.77
C LEU A 12 -9.56 -13.00 18.71
N ARG A 13 -9.45 -14.05 19.53
CA ARG A 13 -10.46 -15.08 19.66
C ARG A 13 -10.64 -15.47 21.13
N LYS A 14 -11.87 -15.37 21.64
CA LYS A 14 -12.21 -15.67 23.05
C LYS A 14 -11.26 -14.96 24.03
N GLY A 15 -10.93 -13.69 23.75
CA GLY A 15 -10.03 -12.89 24.59
C GLY A 15 -8.55 -13.23 24.47
N LYS A 16 -8.16 -14.16 23.58
CA LYS A 16 -6.76 -14.56 23.38
C LYS A 16 -6.27 -14.12 22.01
N GLN A 17 -5.08 -13.54 21.97
CA GLN A 17 -4.37 -13.21 20.73
C GLN A 17 -3.97 -14.50 20.00
N GLN A 18 -4.13 -14.50 18.69
CA GLN A 18 -3.89 -15.66 17.85
C GLN A 18 -2.72 -15.41 16.87
N MET A 19 -2.00 -16.49 16.59
CA MET A 19 -1.08 -16.60 15.47
C MET A 19 -1.57 -17.62 14.45
N TYR A 20 -1.22 -17.41 13.18
CA TYR A 20 -1.63 -18.27 12.09
C TYR A 20 -0.42 -18.67 11.25
N LEU A 21 -0.12 -19.96 11.18
CA LEU A 21 0.81 -20.51 10.21
C LEU A 21 0.01 -21.03 9.01
N PHE A 22 0.08 -20.32 7.92
CA PHE A 22 -0.47 -20.72 6.63
C PHE A 22 0.44 -21.79 6.01
N LEU A 23 -0.13 -22.87 5.55
CA LEU A 23 0.61 -24.02 4.98
C LEU A 23 0.34 -24.18 3.49
N GLU A 24 -0.92 -24.04 3.07
CA GLU A 24 -1.35 -24.34 1.70
C GLU A 24 -2.64 -23.59 1.36
N GLY A 25 -2.82 -23.26 0.08
CA GLY A 25 -4.00 -22.61 -0.47
C GLY A 25 -3.70 -21.21 -0.97
N GLU A 26 -4.58 -20.26 -0.63
CA GLU A 26 -4.42 -18.84 -0.98
C GLU A 26 -4.99 -17.97 0.14
N LEU A 27 -4.14 -17.15 0.75
CA LEU A 27 -4.49 -16.34 1.91
C LEU A 27 -4.09 -14.89 1.69
N SER A 28 -5.03 -13.98 1.88
CA SER A 28 -4.81 -12.53 1.78
C SER A 28 -4.78 -11.86 3.15
N LEU A 29 -3.82 -10.95 3.33
CA LEU A 29 -3.83 -9.96 4.40
C LEU A 29 -4.57 -8.73 3.91
N LEU A 30 -5.60 -8.30 4.64
CA LEU A 30 -6.43 -7.16 4.32
C LEU A 30 -6.28 -6.07 5.36
N ARG A 31 -6.32 -4.83 4.94
CA ARG A 31 -6.48 -3.69 5.84
C ARG A 31 -7.90 -3.70 6.43
N ALA A 32 -8.01 -3.63 7.76
CA ALA A 32 -9.29 -3.78 8.44
C ALA A 32 -10.27 -2.61 8.19
N SER A 33 -9.74 -1.40 7.95
CA SER A 33 -10.53 -0.17 7.79
C SER A 33 -11.37 -0.12 6.51
N ASP A 34 -10.86 -0.70 5.40
CA ASP A 34 -11.48 -0.60 4.07
C ASP A 34 -11.45 -1.91 3.28
N GLY A 35 -10.85 -2.97 3.82
CA GLY A 35 -10.76 -4.26 3.17
C GLY A 35 -9.78 -4.33 1.99
N LEU A 36 -8.92 -3.32 1.82
CA LEU A 36 -7.89 -3.33 0.78
C LEU A 36 -6.93 -4.49 1.00
N VAL A 37 -6.68 -5.27 -0.05
CA VAL A 37 -5.69 -6.35 -0.02
C VAL A 37 -4.29 -5.75 0.04
N VAL A 38 -3.56 -6.07 1.10
CA VAL A 38 -2.16 -5.67 1.29
C VAL A 38 -1.23 -6.63 0.56
N VAL A 39 -1.43 -7.93 0.78
CA VAL A 39 -0.66 -9.00 0.16
C VAL A 39 -1.51 -10.27 0.08
N THR A 40 -1.26 -11.10 -0.93
CA THR A 40 -1.76 -12.48 -1.01
C THR A 40 -0.57 -13.42 -1.03
N VAL A 41 -0.62 -14.47 -0.23
CA VAL A 41 0.43 -15.48 -0.13
C VAL A 41 -0.07 -16.82 -0.64
N TYR A 42 0.83 -17.57 -1.25
CA TYR A 42 0.61 -18.88 -1.86
C TYR A 42 1.52 -19.95 -1.26
N GLU A 43 2.54 -19.53 -0.51
CA GLU A 43 3.53 -20.39 0.13
C GLU A 43 3.42 -20.30 1.65
N PRO A 44 3.93 -21.29 2.41
CA PRO A 44 3.89 -21.28 3.86
C PRO A 44 4.36 -19.94 4.44
N HIS A 45 3.55 -19.37 5.34
CA HIS A 45 3.81 -18.06 5.89
C HIS A 45 3.23 -17.92 7.31
N LEU A 46 3.93 -17.19 8.17
CA LEU A 46 3.53 -16.95 9.56
C LEU A 46 2.95 -15.53 9.71
N PHE A 47 1.74 -15.45 10.24
CA PHE A 47 1.03 -14.20 10.50
C PHE A 47 0.71 -14.03 11.98
N GLY A 48 0.65 -12.77 12.46
CA GLY A 48 0.30 -12.42 13.83
C GLY A 48 1.50 -12.16 14.73
N ILE A 49 2.71 -12.07 14.17
CA ILE A 49 3.94 -11.79 14.94
C ILE A 49 3.90 -10.37 15.54
N ALA A 50 3.53 -9.38 14.72
CA ALA A 50 3.44 -7.99 15.17
C ALA A 50 2.35 -7.84 16.23
N GLU A 51 1.18 -8.45 15.98
CA GLU A 51 0.01 -8.40 16.86
C GLU A 51 0.23 -9.16 18.18
N MET A 52 1.13 -10.14 18.21
CA MET A 52 1.53 -10.84 19.41
C MET A 52 2.22 -9.90 20.42
N ILE A 53 3.06 -8.98 19.93
CA ILE A 53 3.85 -8.06 20.74
C ILE A 53 3.12 -6.72 20.91
N GLN A 54 2.52 -6.22 19.84
CA GLN A 54 1.72 -4.99 19.78
C GLN A 54 0.31 -5.32 19.28
N PRO A 55 -0.65 -5.64 20.18
CA PRO A 55 -2.00 -6.02 19.79
C PRO A 55 -2.72 -4.89 19.03
N THR A 56 -2.58 -4.86 17.75
CA THR A 56 -3.29 -3.95 16.85
C THR A 56 -4.35 -4.72 16.07
N GLN A 57 -5.39 -4.03 15.60
CA GLN A 57 -6.43 -4.61 14.76
C GLN A 57 -6.44 -3.95 13.38
N GLY A 58 -5.28 -3.49 12.92
CA GLY A 58 -5.13 -2.80 11.64
C GLY A 58 -5.34 -3.69 10.42
N HIS A 59 -5.20 -5.00 10.57
CA HIS A 59 -5.32 -5.99 9.52
C HIS A 59 -6.17 -7.19 9.94
N LEU A 60 -6.58 -7.98 8.95
CA LEU A 60 -7.21 -9.29 9.12
C LEU A 60 -6.80 -10.22 7.97
N LEU A 61 -6.97 -11.52 8.15
CA LEU A 61 -6.72 -12.50 7.10
C LEU A 61 -8.03 -12.94 6.43
N ARG A 62 -7.98 -13.23 5.13
CA ARG A 62 -9.09 -13.82 4.39
C ARG A 62 -8.57 -14.95 3.51
N ALA A 63 -9.19 -16.12 3.62
CA ALA A 63 -8.94 -17.20 2.68
C ALA A 63 -9.60 -16.87 1.32
N GLU A 64 -8.84 -16.90 0.24
CA GLU A 64 -9.36 -16.69 -1.12
C GLU A 64 -9.79 -18.02 -1.76
N ARG A 65 -9.12 -19.10 -1.36
CA ARG A 65 -9.44 -20.48 -1.73
C ARG A 65 -9.46 -21.36 -0.47
N GLU A 66 -9.86 -22.61 -0.63
CA GLU A 66 -9.70 -23.60 0.43
C GLU A 66 -8.24 -23.63 0.87
N SER A 67 -7.99 -23.47 2.16
CA SER A 67 -6.64 -23.27 2.69
C SER A 67 -6.43 -24.06 3.98
N THR A 68 -5.20 -24.53 4.16
CA THR A 68 -4.77 -25.23 5.37
C THR A 68 -3.97 -24.27 6.26
N ILE A 69 -4.46 -24.08 7.49
CA ILE A 69 -3.86 -23.12 8.44
C ILE A 69 -3.74 -23.78 9.81
N LEU A 70 -2.59 -23.67 10.43
CA LEU A 70 -2.43 -23.92 11.86
C LEU A 70 -2.68 -22.64 12.65
N ARG A 71 -3.46 -22.74 13.71
CA ARG A 71 -3.74 -21.65 14.62
C ARG A 71 -3.23 -21.97 16.00
N LEU A 72 -2.57 -21.01 16.63
CA LEU A 72 -2.01 -21.14 17.96
C LEU A 72 -2.28 -19.86 18.76
N ASP A 73 -2.53 -19.99 20.05
CA ASP A 73 -2.55 -18.83 20.95
C ASP A 73 -1.17 -18.17 20.96
N ALA A 74 -1.11 -16.85 20.91
CA ALA A 74 0.15 -16.10 20.79
C ALA A 74 1.12 -16.39 21.94
N ASP A 75 0.62 -16.54 23.17
CA ASP A 75 1.45 -16.89 24.34
C ASP A 75 2.16 -18.24 24.17
N LYS A 76 1.43 -19.23 23.61
CA LYS A 76 1.99 -20.56 23.33
C LYS A 76 2.99 -20.52 22.19
N ALA A 77 2.74 -19.67 21.18
CA ALA A 77 3.68 -19.47 20.08
C ALA A 77 4.98 -18.82 20.60
N ALA A 78 4.89 -17.79 21.44
CA ALA A 78 6.04 -17.14 22.05
C ALA A 78 6.89 -18.12 22.89
N GLU A 79 6.22 -18.97 23.66
CA GLU A 79 6.90 -20.03 24.42
C GLU A 79 7.63 -21.02 23.50
N LEU A 80 6.96 -21.47 22.44
CA LEU A 80 7.55 -22.37 21.47
C LEU A 80 8.78 -21.73 20.80
N PHE A 81 8.69 -20.46 20.38
CA PHE A 81 9.83 -19.74 19.80
C PHE A 81 11.02 -19.63 20.74
N ARG A 82 10.76 -19.50 22.04
CA ARG A 82 11.80 -19.46 23.07
C ARG A 82 12.45 -20.82 23.25
N VAL A 83 11.65 -21.88 23.34
CA VAL A 83 12.16 -23.26 23.56
C VAL A 83 12.98 -23.73 22.35
N GLU A 84 12.48 -23.46 21.15
CA GLU A 84 13.15 -23.85 19.89
C GLU A 84 14.29 -22.89 19.48
N GLY A 85 14.46 -21.77 20.17
CA GLY A 85 15.52 -20.80 19.90
C GLY A 85 15.39 -20.04 18.58
N VAL A 86 14.17 -19.90 18.03
CA VAL A 86 13.93 -19.34 16.68
C VAL A 86 13.55 -17.85 16.68
N TRP A 87 13.83 -17.12 17.76
CA TRP A 87 13.50 -15.69 17.82
C TRP A 87 14.23 -14.84 16.78
N GLU A 88 15.44 -15.23 16.38
CA GLU A 88 16.18 -14.56 15.33
C GLU A 88 15.45 -14.70 13.97
N ASP A 89 14.94 -15.89 13.64
CA ASP A 89 14.15 -16.13 12.44
C ASP A 89 12.83 -15.36 12.45
N VAL A 90 12.19 -15.30 13.62
CA VAL A 90 10.97 -14.50 13.83
C VAL A 90 11.25 -13.01 13.61
N ALA A 91 12.36 -12.50 14.11
CA ALA A 91 12.78 -11.11 13.89
C ALA A 91 13.10 -10.83 12.43
N ALA A 92 13.76 -11.75 11.73
CA ALA A 92 14.04 -11.65 10.30
C ALA A 92 12.74 -11.60 9.49
N LEU A 93 11.76 -12.46 9.81
CA LEU A 93 10.45 -12.46 9.15
C LEU A 93 9.67 -11.17 9.43
N LEU A 94 9.71 -10.65 10.66
CA LEU A 94 9.08 -9.37 11.00
C LEU A 94 9.72 -8.20 10.23
N SER A 95 11.05 -8.22 10.08
CA SER A 95 11.77 -7.22 9.29
C SER A 95 11.37 -7.27 7.80
N TYR A 96 11.19 -8.47 7.25
CA TYR A 96 10.66 -8.66 5.90
C TYR A 96 9.25 -8.08 5.76
N HIS A 97 8.34 -8.36 6.71
CA HIS A 97 6.99 -7.77 6.71
C HIS A 97 7.04 -6.24 6.75
N THR A 98 7.89 -5.68 7.59
CA THR A 98 8.05 -4.22 7.71
C THR A 98 8.54 -3.60 6.40
N ALA A 99 9.57 -4.18 5.79
CA ALA A 99 10.09 -3.71 4.50
C ALA A 99 9.03 -3.77 3.39
N TYR A 100 8.24 -4.85 3.36
CA TYR A 100 7.15 -5.01 2.41
C TYR A 100 6.06 -3.94 2.59
N LEU A 101 5.65 -3.66 3.83
CA LEU A 101 4.64 -2.63 4.12
C LEU A 101 5.12 -1.23 3.74
N ILE A 102 6.39 -0.90 4.00
CA ILE A 102 7.02 0.37 3.59
C ILE A 102 7.00 0.50 2.06
N PHE A 103 7.37 -0.56 1.34
CA PHE A 103 7.33 -0.56 -0.13
C PHE A 103 5.91 -0.35 -0.67
N ARG A 104 4.92 -1.03 -0.10
CA ARG A 104 3.51 -0.88 -0.48
C ARG A 104 2.98 0.52 -0.21
N ASP A 105 3.31 1.10 0.93
CA ASP A 105 2.89 2.45 1.29
C ASP A 105 3.43 3.48 0.28
N ALA A 106 4.72 3.37 -0.07
CA ALA A 106 5.33 4.22 -1.09
C ALA A 106 4.62 4.12 -2.44
N GLN A 107 4.26 2.91 -2.89
CA GLN A 107 3.53 2.71 -4.14
C GLN A 107 2.14 3.35 -4.12
N VAL A 108 1.38 3.18 -3.03
CA VAL A 108 0.03 3.75 -2.90
C VAL A 108 0.07 5.27 -2.89
N LEU A 109 1.04 5.87 -2.20
CA LEU A 109 1.24 7.31 -2.18
C LEU A 109 1.59 7.85 -3.57
N GLN A 110 2.47 7.17 -4.29
CA GLN A 110 2.89 7.57 -5.63
C GLN A 110 1.73 7.53 -6.63
N GLN A 111 0.91 6.49 -6.61
CA GLN A 111 -0.28 6.40 -7.45
C GLN A 111 -1.30 7.49 -7.15
N ARG A 112 -1.55 7.79 -5.88
CA ARG A 112 -2.46 8.88 -5.49
C ARG A 112 -1.95 10.24 -5.94
N THR A 113 -0.68 10.53 -5.76
CA THR A 113 -0.04 11.77 -6.17
C THR A 113 -0.17 11.98 -7.66
N TYR A 114 0.16 10.96 -8.47
CA TYR A 114 0.03 11.02 -9.92
C TYR A 114 -1.42 11.25 -10.36
N SER A 115 -2.38 10.51 -9.82
CA SER A 115 -3.80 10.64 -10.18
C SER A 115 -4.32 12.07 -9.93
N VAL A 116 -3.95 12.66 -8.80
CA VAL A 116 -4.32 14.05 -8.47
C VAL A 116 -3.70 15.04 -9.46
N ILE A 117 -2.41 14.90 -9.75
CA ILE A 117 -1.70 15.76 -10.70
C ILE A 117 -2.27 15.60 -12.11
N ARG A 118 -2.54 14.36 -12.55
CA ARG A 118 -3.15 14.06 -13.84
C ARG A 118 -4.48 14.79 -14.02
N ASN A 119 -5.37 14.71 -13.04
CA ASN A 119 -6.66 15.38 -13.08
C ASN A 119 -6.51 16.90 -13.22
N HIS A 120 -5.63 17.52 -12.43
CA HIS A 120 -5.40 18.96 -12.51
C HIS A 120 -4.74 19.41 -13.83
N LEU A 121 -3.87 18.60 -14.43
CA LEU A 121 -3.34 18.86 -15.77
C LEU A 121 -4.45 18.82 -16.82
N GLN A 122 -5.36 17.86 -16.73
CA GLN A 122 -6.52 17.76 -17.63
C GLN A 122 -7.49 18.92 -17.46
N GLU A 123 -7.71 19.38 -16.24
CA GLU A 123 -8.53 20.59 -15.98
C GLU A 123 -7.83 21.85 -16.49
N MET A 124 -6.54 22.01 -16.20
CA MET A 124 -5.77 23.20 -16.56
C MET A 124 -5.68 23.40 -18.08
N ILE A 125 -5.53 22.31 -18.85
CA ILE A 125 -5.43 22.44 -20.33
C ILE A 125 -6.73 22.92 -20.97
N LEU A 126 -7.87 22.72 -20.32
CA LEU A 126 -9.18 23.21 -20.81
C LEU A 126 -9.40 24.70 -20.52
N LEU A 127 -8.57 25.33 -19.68
CA LEU A 127 -8.66 26.75 -19.43
C LEU A 127 -8.28 27.58 -20.68
N PRO A 128 -8.87 28.78 -20.86
CA PRO A 128 -8.42 29.72 -21.87
C PRO A 128 -6.92 29.96 -21.79
N GLU A 129 -6.25 30.05 -22.93
CA GLU A 129 -4.78 30.16 -22.99
C GLU A 129 -4.27 31.37 -22.17
N GLU A 130 -4.96 32.50 -22.23
CA GLU A 130 -4.60 33.68 -21.45
C GLU A 130 -4.63 33.42 -19.95
N THR A 131 -5.61 32.66 -19.46
CA THR A 131 -5.72 32.26 -18.03
C THR A 131 -4.63 31.27 -17.68
N ARG A 132 -4.41 30.27 -18.52
CA ARG A 132 -3.41 29.22 -18.33
C ARG A 132 -1.99 29.76 -18.28
N LEU A 133 -1.68 30.80 -19.05
CA LEU A 133 -0.35 31.40 -19.08
C LEU A 133 -0.09 32.45 -17.97
N ARG A 134 -1.06 32.68 -17.09
CA ARG A 134 -0.89 33.54 -15.89
C ARG A 134 -0.40 32.78 -14.66
N THR A 135 -0.56 31.46 -14.62
CA THR A 135 -0.16 30.63 -13.48
C THR A 135 0.70 29.46 -13.93
N THR A 136 1.68 29.10 -13.14
CA THR A 136 2.49 27.91 -13.41
C THR A 136 1.71 26.64 -13.05
N ILE A 137 2.07 25.50 -13.65
CA ILE A 137 1.50 24.20 -13.30
C ILE A 137 1.66 23.94 -11.80
N LEU A 138 2.85 24.26 -11.25
CA LEU A 138 3.16 24.05 -9.84
C LEU A 138 2.22 24.84 -8.93
N GLU A 139 2.07 26.15 -9.16
CA GLU A 139 1.17 27.01 -8.41
C GLU A 139 -0.28 26.56 -8.52
N TYR A 140 -0.73 26.25 -9.75
CA TYR A 140 -2.09 25.76 -9.99
C TYR A 140 -2.43 24.51 -9.17
N ILE A 141 -1.51 23.55 -9.09
CA ILE A 141 -1.70 22.32 -8.33
C ILE A 141 -1.55 22.56 -6.83
N GLN A 142 -0.56 23.35 -6.39
CA GLN A 142 -0.36 23.63 -4.97
C GLN A 142 -1.54 24.40 -4.34
N ASP A 143 -2.15 25.32 -5.06
CA ASP A 143 -3.32 26.08 -4.59
C ASP A 143 -4.56 25.19 -4.38
N ARG A 144 -4.59 24.01 -4.99
CA ARG A 144 -5.76 23.09 -5.03
C ARG A 144 -5.53 21.78 -4.29
N THR A 145 -4.31 21.54 -3.82
CA THR A 145 -3.93 20.25 -3.20
C THR A 145 -2.99 20.48 -2.01
N LEU A 146 -2.85 19.44 -1.19
CA LEU A 146 -1.84 19.40 -0.12
C LEU A 146 -0.53 18.73 -0.57
N LEU A 147 -0.32 18.56 -1.88
CA LEU A 147 0.89 17.94 -2.39
C LEU A 147 2.11 18.83 -2.17
N SER A 148 3.21 18.20 -1.80
CA SER A 148 4.48 18.91 -1.63
C SER A 148 5.02 19.38 -2.99
N ARG A 149 5.75 20.49 -2.99
CA ARG A 149 6.46 21.01 -4.17
C ARG A 149 7.31 19.94 -4.85
N SER A 150 8.08 19.17 -4.06
CA SER A 150 8.96 18.12 -4.58
C SER A 150 8.17 16.99 -5.24
N SER A 151 7.06 16.55 -4.64
CA SER A 151 6.19 15.52 -5.21
C SER A 151 5.63 15.93 -6.57
N ILE A 152 5.15 17.18 -6.68
CA ILE A 152 4.62 17.71 -7.94
C ILE A 152 5.73 17.78 -9.00
N LEU A 153 6.88 18.38 -8.68
CA LEU A 153 7.99 18.55 -9.62
C LEU A 153 8.55 17.21 -10.11
N ASN A 154 8.63 16.19 -9.25
CA ASN A 154 9.07 14.84 -9.65
C ASN A 154 8.15 14.25 -10.71
N VAL A 155 6.83 14.31 -10.51
CA VAL A 155 5.85 13.81 -11.50
C VAL A 155 5.90 14.64 -12.79
N LEU A 156 5.93 15.97 -12.70
CA LEU A 156 6.01 16.83 -13.90
C LEU A 156 7.29 16.60 -14.70
N SER A 157 8.42 16.38 -14.01
CA SER A 157 9.69 16.06 -14.66
C SER A 157 9.61 14.76 -15.44
N ALA A 158 9.06 13.71 -14.85
CA ALA A 158 8.89 12.42 -15.49
C ALA A 158 7.90 12.49 -16.67
N LEU A 159 6.78 13.21 -16.51
CA LEU A 159 5.82 13.43 -17.60
C LEU A 159 6.42 14.22 -18.77
N LYS A 160 7.25 15.21 -18.48
CA LYS A 160 7.98 15.96 -19.51
C LYS A 160 9.00 15.08 -20.21
N GLN A 161 9.75 14.28 -19.47
CA GLN A 161 10.75 13.36 -20.02
C GLN A 161 10.12 12.29 -20.91
N GLY A 162 8.93 11.81 -20.56
CA GLY A 162 8.11 10.90 -21.37
C GLY A 162 7.33 11.58 -22.50
N GLU A 163 7.50 12.89 -22.70
CA GLU A 163 6.80 13.68 -23.71
C GLU A 163 5.27 13.71 -23.58
N TYR A 164 4.73 13.41 -22.40
CA TYR A 164 3.28 13.45 -22.13
C TYR A 164 2.75 14.86 -21.97
N ILE A 165 3.59 15.81 -21.57
CA ILE A 165 3.26 17.23 -21.42
C ILE A 165 4.34 18.12 -22.02
N ALA A 166 3.92 19.28 -22.48
CA ALA A 166 4.83 20.35 -22.88
C ALA A 166 4.53 21.61 -22.08
N PHE A 167 5.56 22.28 -21.57
CA PHE A 167 5.44 23.56 -20.90
C PHE A 167 6.56 24.53 -21.28
N LYS A 168 6.22 25.80 -21.26
CA LYS A 168 7.11 26.93 -21.50
C LYS A 168 8.11 27.13 -20.35
N ARG A 169 9.23 27.79 -20.63
CA ARG A 169 10.19 28.22 -19.60
C ARG A 169 9.43 28.96 -18.48
N GLY A 170 9.64 28.54 -17.23
CA GLY A 170 8.89 29.01 -16.07
C GLY A 170 7.76 28.09 -15.59
N GLY A 171 7.44 27.02 -16.34
CA GLY A 171 6.45 26.02 -15.91
C GLY A 171 5.00 26.29 -16.33
N TYR A 172 4.79 27.07 -17.39
CA TYR A 172 3.45 27.37 -17.92
C TYR A 172 3.02 26.28 -18.89
N LEU A 173 1.85 25.67 -18.66
CA LEU A 173 1.34 24.54 -19.46
C LEU A 173 0.99 24.97 -20.88
N LEU A 174 1.58 24.28 -21.86
CA LEU A 174 1.31 24.48 -23.29
C LEU A 174 0.40 23.37 -23.84
N GLU A 175 0.76 22.12 -23.55
CA GLU A 175 0.12 20.97 -24.14
C GLU A 175 0.04 19.81 -23.15
N VAL A 176 -1.05 19.08 -23.19
CA VAL A 176 -1.20 17.77 -22.54
C VAL A 176 -1.55 16.77 -23.63
N ARG A 177 -0.69 15.77 -23.82
CA ARG A 177 -0.92 14.66 -24.72
C ARG A 177 -1.66 13.54 -24.01
N HIS A 178 -1.59 12.33 -24.48
CA HIS A 178 -2.20 11.19 -23.83
C HIS A 178 -1.47 10.87 -22.51
N LEU A 179 -2.09 11.21 -21.37
CA LEU A 179 -1.55 10.88 -20.06
C LEU A 179 -1.85 9.41 -19.73
N PRO A 180 -0.88 8.61 -19.28
CA PRO A 180 -1.11 7.22 -18.87
C PRO A 180 -2.12 7.13 -17.72
N GLU A 181 -2.82 6.01 -17.61
CA GLU A 181 -3.78 5.79 -16.50
C GLU A 181 -3.09 5.57 -15.17
N SER A 182 -1.88 5.00 -15.20
CA SER A 182 -1.03 4.76 -14.04
C SER A 182 0.42 5.17 -14.37
N PHE A 183 1.16 5.56 -13.32
CA PHE A 183 2.51 6.07 -13.47
C PHE A 183 3.41 5.51 -12.35
#